data_d6b37f61ffd4ff432d0fbd6e8e860a4b
#
_entry.id   d6b37f61ffd4ff432d0fbd6e8e860a4b
#
_cell.length_a   1.000
_cell.length_b   1.000
_cell.length_c   1.000
_cell.angle_alpha   90.00
_cell.angle_beta   90.00
_cell.angle_gamma   90.00
#
_symmetry.space_group_name_H-M   'P 1'
#
loop_
_entity.id
_entity.type
_entity.pdbx_description
1 polymer ?
#
loop_
_entity_poly.entity_id
_entity_poly.type
_entity_poly.pdbx_seq_one_letter_code
_entity_poly.pdbx_strand_id
1 'polypeptide(L)'
;MARTRSQVLTPVETEIMKVLWDLGAASVAGVTDGLPGKRHYNTVLTILRILEQKGYVKHAGDPNGRGYLYAPKVTRGKATKMFVKDLVDRMFGGKMDLLITNLIEEEGLSPAEVKRLQGSLSKTARKAK
;
A
#
# COMPACT_ATOMS: atom_id res chain seq x y z
N MET A 1 -27.01 7.66 -3.71
CA MET A 1 -25.64 7.89 -4.14
C MET A 1 -24.82 6.61 -4.11
N ALA A 2 -24.13 6.36 -5.16
CA ALA A 2 -23.29 5.17 -5.22
C ALA A 2 -22.16 5.28 -4.18
N ARG A 3 -21.91 4.18 -3.50
CA ARG A 3 -20.81 4.15 -2.56
C ARG A 3 -19.50 4.21 -3.29
N THR A 4 -18.64 5.11 -2.88
CA THR A 4 -17.29 5.10 -3.40
C THR A 4 -16.57 3.88 -2.86
N ARG A 5 -15.83 3.24 -3.75
CA ARG A 5 -15.00 2.12 -3.36
C ARG A 5 -13.91 2.64 -2.42
N SER A 6 -13.57 1.86 -1.41
CA SER A 6 -12.50 2.24 -0.51
C SER A 6 -11.21 2.47 -1.28
N GLN A 7 -10.52 3.56 -0.99
CA GLN A 7 -9.23 3.86 -1.59
C GLN A 7 -8.09 3.14 -0.90
N VAL A 8 -8.36 2.49 0.22
CA VAL A 8 -7.37 1.75 0.97
C VAL A 8 -7.17 0.37 0.36
N LEU A 9 -5.93 -0.09 0.34
CA LEU A 9 -5.61 -1.39 -0.22
C LEU A 9 -6.14 -2.54 0.64
N THR A 10 -6.72 -3.53 -0.01
CA THR A 10 -7.05 -4.81 0.64
C THR A 10 -5.77 -5.62 0.84
N PRO A 11 -5.79 -6.68 1.66
CA PRO A 11 -4.59 -7.51 1.84
C PRO A 11 -4.04 -8.07 0.54
N VAL A 12 -4.90 -8.57 -0.36
CA VAL A 12 -4.44 -9.12 -1.65
C VAL A 12 -3.87 -8.02 -2.53
N GLU A 13 -4.55 -6.87 -2.57
CA GLU A 13 -4.04 -5.72 -3.32
C GLU A 13 -2.68 -5.29 -2.82
N THR A 14 -2.48 -5.32 -1.50
CA THR A 14 -1.20 -4.97 -0.90
C THR A 14 -0.10 -5.93 -1.35
N GLU A 15 -0.39 -7.22 -1.39
CA GLU A 15 0.59 -8.21 -1.87
C GLU A 15 1.02 -7.90 -3.31
N ILE A 16 0.06 -7.57 -4.17
CA ILE A 16 0.35 -7.22 -5.55
C ILE A 16 1.17 -5.95 -5.65
N MET A 17 0.80 -4.93 -4.88
CA MET A 17 1.55 -3.68 -4.87
C MET A 17 2.98 -3.88 -4.39
N LYS A 18 3.20 -4.76 -3.41
CA LYS A 18 4.56 -5.05 -2.93
C LYS A 18 5.43 -5.61 -4.05
N VAL A 19 4.89 -6.51 -4.86
CA VAL A 19 5.62 -7.04 -6.02
C VAL A 19 5.96 -5.92 -6.99
N LEU A 20 4.98 -5.05 -7.30
CA LEU A 20 5.21 -3.95 -8.23
C LEU A 20 6.20 -2.93 -7.71
N TRP A 21 6.16 -2.62 -6.41
CA TRP A 21 7.14 -1.70 -5.85
C TRP A 21 8.55 -2.28 -5.92
N ASP A 22 8.69 -3.60 -5.75
CA ASP A 22 10.00 -4.25 -5.85
C ASP A 22 10.50 -4.30 -7.28
N LEU A 23 9.63 -4.59 -8.25
CA LEU A 23 10.00 -4.77 -9.65
C LEU A 23 10.01 -3.47 -10.45
N GLY A 24 9.26 -2.48 -10.02
CA GLY A 24 9.10 -1.23 -10.74
C GLY A 24 8.03 -1.28 -11.82
N ALA A 25 8.01 -2.33 -12.62
CA ALA A 25 6.98 -2.59 -13.62
C ALA A 25 7.01 -4.08 -13.93
N ALA A 26 5.84 -4.64 -14.24
CA ALA A 26 5.76 -6.07 -14.54
C ALA A 26 4.50 -6.38 -15.34
N SER A 27 4.57 -7.46 -16.10
CA SER A 27 3.41 -8.03 -16.76
C SER A 27 2.53 -8.72 -15.71
N VAL A 28 1.30 -9.06 -16.11
CA VAL A 28 0.41 -9.82 -15.22
C VAL A 28 1.06 -11.13 -14.81
N ALA A 29 1.71 -11.82 -15.77
CA ALA A 29 2.43 -13.06 -15.47
C ALA A 29 3.56 -12.82 -14.47
N GLY A 30 4.32 -11.74 -14.65
CA GLY A 30 5.41 -11.40 -13.73
C GLY A 30 4.93 -11.15 -12.31
N VAL A 31 3.80 -10.43 -12.18
CA VAL A 31 3.21 -10.21 -10.86
C VAL A 31 2.74 -11.53 -10.25
N THR A 32 2.06 -12.34 -11.06
CA THR A 32 1.55 -13.64 -10.61
C THR A 32 2.68 -14.51 -10.07
N ASP A 33 3.79 -14.55 -10.79
CA ASP A 33 4.96 -15.35 -10.39
C ASP A 33 5.61 -14.83 -9.11
N GLY A 34 5.53 -13.53 -8.89
CA GLY A 34 6.13 -12.92 -7.70
C GLY A 34 5.26 -13.01 -6.44
N LEU A 35 4.03 -13.45 -6.55
CA LEU A 35 3.13 -13.55 -5.40
C LEU A 35 3.37 -14.84 -4.62
N PRO A 36 3.21 -14.79 -3.28
CA PRO A 36 3.28 -16.00 -2.48
C PRO A 36 2.10 -16.92 -2.77
N GLY A 37 2.35 -18.22 -2.75
CA GLY A 37 1.31 -19.19 -3.03
C GLY A 37 0.97 -19.25 -4.50
N LYS A 38 -0.06 -20.01 -4.80
CA LYS A 38 -0.53 -20.12 -6.18
C LYS A 38 -1.70 -19.20 -6.40
N ARG A 39 -1.54 -18.28 -7.34
CA ARG A 39 -2.60 -17.37 -7.75
C ARG A 39 -2.88 -17.56 -9.23
N HIS A 40 -4.12 -17.41 -9.61
CA HIS A 40 -4.50 -17.52 -11.00
C HIS A 40 -4.27 -16.21 -11.73
N TYR A 41 -3.75 -16.32 -12.95
CA TYR A 41 -3.48 -15.17 -13.81
C TYR A 41 -4.71 -14.25 -13.93
N ASN A 42 -5.88 -14.83 -14.18
CA ASN A 42 -7.09 -14.03 -14.37
C ASN A 42 -7.51 -13.29 -13.10
N THR A 43 -7.29 -13.90 -11.95
CA THR A 43 -7.57 -13.23 -10.68
C THR A 43 -6.64 -12.04 -10.49
N VAL A 44 -5.36 -12.22 -10.77
CA VAL A 44 -4.38 -11.14 -10.65
C VAL A 44 -4.70 -10.01 -11.62
N LEU A 45 -5.07 -10.35 -12.86
CA LEU A 45 -5.47 -9.35 -13.85
C LEU A 45 -6.66 -8.53 -13.37
N THR A 46 -7.67 -9.20 -12.84
CA THR A 46 -8.87 -8.53 -12.32
C THR A 46 -8.49 -7.55 -11.20
N ILE A 47 -7.63 -7.99 -10.28
CA ILE A 47 -7.23 -7.14 -9.17
C ILE A 47 -6.38 -5.96 -9.65
N LEU A 48 -5.51 -6.18 -10.64
CA LEU A 48 -4.73 -5.09 -11.23
C LEU A 48 -5.64 -4.04 -11.87
N ARG A 49 -6.72 -4.47 -12.50
CA ARG A 49 -7.70 -3.54 -13.06
C ARG A 49 -8.40 -2.73 -11.97
N ILE A 50 -8.71 -3.38 -10.86
CA ILE A 50 -9.29 -2.69 -9.72
C ILE A 50 -8.30 -1.67 -9.16
N LEU A 51 -7.03 -2.05 -9.03
CA LEU A 51 -5.99 -1.15 -8.57
C LEU A 51 -5.82 0.05 -9.50
N GLU A 52 -5.97 -0.17 -10.79
CA GLU A 52 -5.90 0.92 -11.75
C GLU A 52 -7.08 1.88 -11.56
N GLN A 53 -8.27 1.35 -11.34
CA GLN A 53 -9.45 2.17 -11.07
C GLN A 53 -9.29 2.97 -9.78
N LYS A 54 -8.64 2.40 -8.79
CA LYS A 54 -8.37 3.09 -7.53
C LYS A 54 -7.24 4.13 -7.66
N GLY A 55 -6.50 4.12 -8.76
CA GLY A 55 -5.43 5.06 -8.98
C GLY A 55 -4.08 4.64 -8.44
N TYR A 56 -3.91 3.37 -8.09
CA TYR A 56 -2.63 2.86 -7.56
C TYR A 56 -1.65 2.43 -8.63
N VAL A 57 -2.15 1.98 -9.78
CA VAL A 57 -1.29 1.49 -10.85
C VAL A 57 -1.72 2.10 -12.19
N LYS A 58 -0.83 2.01 -13.15
CA LYS A 58 -1.11 2.37 -14.54
C LYS A 58 -0.56 1.24 -15.40
N HIS A 59 -1.06 1.13 -16.62
CA HIS A 59 -0.52 0.17 -17.56
C HIS A 59 -0.16 0.83 -18.88
N ALA A 60 0.77 0.23 -19.58
CA ALA A 60 1.21 0.69 -20.88
C ALA A 60 1.66 -0.52 -21.69
N GLY A 61 1.69 -0.37 -23.01
CA GLY A 61 2.19 -1.44 -23.86
C GLY A 61 3.65 -1.73 -23.56
N ASP A 62 4.00 -3.02 -23.61
CA ASP A 62 5.38 -3.44 -23.46
C ASP A 62 6.15 -2.99 -24.71
N PRO A 63 7.27 -2.25 -24.55
CA PRO A 63 8.09 -1.86 -25.72
C PRO A 63 8.54 -3.05 -26.57
N ASN A 64 8.61 -4.24 -25.96
CA ASN A 64 9.00 -5.46 -26.68
C ASN A 64 7.82 -6.18 -27.33
N GLY A 65 6.63 -5.56 -27.32
CA GLY A 65 5.47 -6.12 -27.99
C GLY A 65 4.82 -7.31 -27.31
N ARG A 66 5.02 -7.47 -26.00
CA ARG A 66 4.55 -8.63 -25.25
C ARG A 66 3.32 -8.35 -24.39
N GLY A 67 2.41 -7.48 -24.85
CA GLY A 67 1.23 -7.13 -24.09
C GLY A 67 1.45 -5.90 -23.26
N TYR A 68 0.97 -5.91 -22.01
CA TYR A 68 0.97 -4.73 -21.17
C TYR A 68 1.83 -4.93 -19.92
N LEU A 69 2.45 -3.82 -19.49
CA LEU A 69 3.16 -3.77 -18.23
C LEU A 69 2.38 -2.88 -17.28
N TYR A 70 2.29 -3.29 -16.03
CA TYR A 70 1.69 -2.50 -14.96
C TYR A 70 2.80 -1.92 -14.09
N ALA A 71 2.63 -0.67 -13.70
CA ALA A 71 3.60 0.02 -12.85
C ALA A 71 2.87 0.79 -11.76
N PRO A 72 3.48 0.94 -10.57
CA PRO A 72 2.82 1.69 -9.51
C PRO A 72 2.78 3.19 -9.83
N LYS A 73 1.64 3.82 -9.56
CA LYS A 73 1.47 5.27 -9.60
C LYS A 73 1.65 5.88 -8.22
N VAL A 74 1.40 5.08 -7.19
CA VAL A 74 1.45 5.52 -5.80
C VAL A 74 2.62 4.82 -5.14
N THR A 75 3.48 5.59 -4.47
CA THR A 75 4.62 5.01 -3.76
C THR A 75 4.16 4.23 -2.54
N ARG A 76 5.03 3.34 -2.06
CA ARG A 76 4.75 2.58 -0.83
C ARG A 76 4.46 3.53 0.34
N GLY A 77 5.27 4.59 0.47
CA GLY A 77 5.09 5.56 1.55
C GLY A 77 3.75 6.26 1.48
N LYS A 78 3.33 6.66 0.28
CA LYS A 78 2.05 7.32 0.12
C LYS A 78 0.89 6.37 0.41
N ALA A 79 0.99 5.12 -0.05
CA ALA A 79 -0.03 4.12 0.24
C ALA A 79 -0.15 3.86 1.74
N THR A 80 1.00 3.78 2.43
CA THR A 80 1.03 3.59 3.88
C THR A 80 0.35 4.75 4.59
N LYS A 81 0.66 5.97 4.17
CA LYS A 81 0.05 7.17 4.75
C LYS A 81 -1.47 7.14 4.60
N MET A 82 -1.94 6.79 3.42
CA MET A 82 -3.39 6.69 3.16
C MET A 82 -4.03 5.63 4.04
N PHE A 83 -3.37 4.49 4.20
CA PHE A 83 -3.87 3.41 5.03
C PHE A 83 -3.98 3.81 6.49
N VAL A 84 -2.92 4.42 7.03
CA VAL A 84 -2.89 4.86 8.42
C VAL A 84 -3.93 5.94 8.67
N LYS A 85 -4.06 6.90 7.75
CA LYS A 85 -5.07 7.94 7.88
C LYS A 85 -6.47 7.35 7.93
N ASP A 86 -6.77 6.39 7.06
CA ASP A 86 -8.07 5.73 7.05
C ASP A 86 -8.32 5.00 8.37
N LEU A 87 -7.31 4.30 8.87
CA LEU A 87 -7.40 3.58 10.14
C LEU A 87 -7.72 4.55 11.28
N VAL A 88 -6.98 5.66 11.35
CA VAL A 88 -7.16 6.64 12.41
C VAL A 88 -8.56 7.28 12.33
N ASP A 89 -9.00 7.61 11.10
CA ASP A 89 -10.32 8.22 10.92
C ASP A 89 -11.43 7.26 11.34
N ARG A 90 -11.31 6.00 10.99
CA ARG A 90 -12.36 5.01 11.25
C ARG A 90 -12.38 4.52 12.70
N MET A 91 -11.21 4.23 13.23
CA MET A 91 -11.12 3.56 14.55
C MET A 91 -10.94 4.55 15.70
N PHE A 92 -10.40 5.72 15.44
CA PHE A 92 -10.00 6.66 16.47
C PHE A 92 -10.54 8.07 16.26
N GLY A 93 -11.56 8.20 15.41
CA GLY A 93 -12.19 9.50 15.19
C GLY A 93 -11.25 10.59 14.69
N GLY A 94 -10.22 10.21 13.94
CA GLY A 94 -9.26 11.15 13.40
C GLY A 94 -8.15 11.55 14.34
N LYS A 95 -8.07 10.91 15.51
CA LYS A 95 -7.08 11.29 16.53
C LYS A 95 -5.89 10.34 16.54
N MET A 96 -4.78 10.78 15.97
CA MET A 96 -3.55 9.97 15.87
C MET A 96 -3.01 9.60 17.25
N ASP A 97 -3.15 10.49 18.23
CA ASP A 97 -2.69 10.19 19.57
C ASP A 97 -3.36 8.96 20.18
N LEU A 98 -4.63 8.72 19.84
CA LEU A 98 -5.32 7.53 20.33
C LEU A 98 -4.74 6.26 19.72
N LEU A 99 -4.34 6.31 18.44
CA LEU A 99 -3.66 5.17 17.82
C LEU A 99 -2.36 4.87 18.56
N ILE A 100 -1.56 5.90 18.81
CA ILE A 100 -0.28 5.74 19.50
C ILE A 100 -0.49 5.16 20.91
N THR A 101 -1.47 5.68 21.64
CA THR A 101 -1.79 5.19 22.98
C THR A 101 -2.19 3.72 22.93
N ASN A 102 -3.01 3.35 21.94
CA ASN A 102 -3.43 1.96 21.78
C ASN A 102 -2.24 1.03 21.55
N LEU A 103 -1.30 1.45 20.71
CA LEU A 103 -0.12 0.64 20.44
C LEU A 103 0.75 0.45 21.68
N ILE A 104 0.86 1.50 22.49
CA ILE A 104 1.63 1.41 23.72
C ILE A 104 0.97 0.45 24.72
N GLU A 105 -0.34 0.58 24.91
CA GLU A 105 -1.07 -0.22 25.89
C GLU A 105 -1.25 -1.67 25.45
N GLU A 106 -1.66 -1.87 24.19
CA GLU A 106 -2.02 -3.22 23.72
C GLU A 106 -0.84 -4.01 23.19
N GLU A 107 0.09 -3.35 22.50
CA GLU A 107 1.24 -4.03 21.92
C GLU A 107 2.46 -4.00 22.82
N GLY A 108 2.38 -3.31 23.96
CA GLY A 108 3.45 -3.30 24.93
C GLY A 108 4.71 -2.58 24.51
N LEU A 109 4.57 -1.55 23.68
CA LEU A 109 5.73 -0.77 23.29
C LEU A 109 6.36 -0.12 24.51
N SER A 110 7.67 -0.26 24.66
CA SER A 110 8.38 0.35 25.76
C SER A 110 8.59 1.84 25.50
N PRO A 111 8.81 2.63 26.59
CA PRO A 111 9.13 4.05 26.39
C PRO A 111 10.34 4.27 25.49
N ALA A 112 11.33 3.38 25.54
CA ALA A 112 12.51 3.49 24.69
C ALA A 112 12.16 3.30 23.22
N GLU A 113 11.28 2.35 22.92
CA GLU A 113 10.82 2.13 21.55
C GLU A 113 10.03 3.32 21.02
N VAL A 114 9.17 3.89 21.86
CA VAL A 114 8.41 5.09 21.48
C VAL A 114 9.36 6.25 21.17
N LYS A 115 10.39 6.44 21.97
CA LYS A 115 11.38 7.49 21.74
C LYS A 115 12.09 7.29 20.40
N ARG A 116 12.47 6.06 20.09
CA ARG A 116 13.13 5.77 18.83
C ARG A 116 12.22 6.07 17.63
N LEU A 117 10.95 5.70 17.74
CA LEU A 117 9.98 5.99 16.68
C LEU A 117 9.79 7.48 16.51
N GLN A 118 9.71 8.23 17.60
CA GLN A 118 9.59 9.69 17.51
C GLN A 118 10.80 10.31 16.83
N GLY A 119 12.00 9.81 17.14
CA GLY A 119 13.22 10.28 16.50
C GLY A 119 13.22 10.01 15.00
N SER A 120 12.80 8.82 14.60
CA SER A 120 12.70 8.46 13.18
C SER A 120 11.69 9.33 12.45
N LEU A 121 10.55 9.59 13.07
CA LEU A 121 9.52 10.43 12.48
C LEU A 121 10.01 11.87 12.32
N SER A 122 10.73 12.38 13.29
CA SER A 122 11.30 13.73 13.19
C SER A 122 12.28 13.85 12.05
N LYS A 123 13.14 12.86 11.86
CA LYS A 123 14.08 12.84 10.74
C LYS A 123 13.35 12.80 9.41
N THR A 124 12.34 11.96 9.30
CA THR A 124 11.55 11.83 8.07
C THR A 124 10.83 13.13 7.75
N ALA A 125 10.25 13.77 8.75
CA ALA A 125 9.55 15.03 8.55
C ALA A 125 10.51 16.12 8.03
N ARG A 126 11.74 16.16 8.53
CA ARG A 126 12.73 17.12 8.05
C ARG A 126 13.11 16.85 6.59
N LYS A 127 13.27 15.60 6.23
CA LYS A 127 13.64 15.24 4.86
C LYS A 127 12.52 15.50 3.87
N ALA A 128 11.29 15.49 4.32
CA ALA A 128 10.12 15.69 3.46
C ALA A 128 9.91 17.13 3.03
N LYS A 129 10.66 18.06 3.59
CA LYS A 129 10.55 19.47 3.22
C LYS A 129 11.43 19.84 2.03
#